data_441a9ed8f76509fc8e5d390f2a1037e0
#
_entry.id   441a9ed8f76509fc8e5d390f2a1037e0
#
_cell.length_a   1.000
_cell.length_b   1.000
_cell.length_c   1.000
_cell.angle_alpha   90.00
_cell.angle_beta   90.00
_cell.angle_gamma   90.00
#
_symmetry.space_group_name_H-M   'P 1'
#
loop_
_entity.id
_entity.type
_entity.pdbx_description
1 polymer ?
#
loop_
_entity_poly.entity_id
_entity_poly.type
_entity_poly.pdbx_seq_one_letter_code
_entity_poly.pdbx_strand_id
1 'polypeptide(L)'
;MAFPIDKKFVVCVTSSALFDMKESDKVYQEQGIDAYKKYQEKNIDNTLDKGVAYPFIKRLLSLNDAFPEERPVEVVLFSKNSPAAGNRAIRSIQTWGLDITRFVFTSGKPNFQYLPAYNSTLFLTSNAKDTEAALQAGYAAGTVLNKTISDDDSDVEFRLAFDFDSVLADDESEQLYKKEGGIICWQILEIGLS
;
A
#
# COMPACT_ATOMS: atom_id res chain seq x y z
N MET A 1 16.78 21.84 8.29
CA MET A 1 16.96 20.57 9.02
C MET A 1 16.63 19.46 8.05
N ALA A 2 17.40 18.36 8.00
CA ALA A 2 17.08 17.24 7.11
C ALA A 2 15.77 16.57 7.56
N PHE A 3 14.99 16.05 6.62
CA PHE A 3 13.74 15.34 6.94
C PHE A 3 14.08 14.03 7.66
N PRO A 4 13.56 13.77 8.87
CA PRO A 4 13.96 12.65 9.73
C PRO A 4 13.28 11.34 9.31
N ILE A 5 13.49 10.91 8.07
CA ILE A 5 12.85 9.72 7.49
C ILE A 5 13.24 8.41 8.22
N ASP A 6 14.42 8.39 8.83
CA ASP A 6 14.95 7.29 9.64
C ASP A 6 14.17 7.04 10.95
N LYS A 7 13.37 8.03 11.37
CA LYS A 7 12.54 7.96 12.58
C LYS A 7 11.06 7.72 12.28
N LYS A 8 10.71 7.46 11.03
CA LYS A 8 9.31 7.30 10.62
C LYS A 8 9.01 5.88 10.16
N PHE A 9 7.78 5.47 10.38
CA PHE A 9 7.21 4.30 9.73
C PHE A 9 6.82 4.69 8.30
N VAL A 10 7.66 4.30 7.34
CA VAL A 10 7.48 4.70 5.93
C VAL A 10 6.74 3.63 5.17
N VAL A 11 5.54 3.95 4.70
CA VAL A 11 4.75 3.06 3.83
C VAL A 11 4.81 3.58 2.39
N CYS A 12 5.36 2.75 1.50
CA CYS A 12 5.33 2.99 0.08
C CYS A 12 4.12 2.26 -0.53
N VAL A 13 3.20 2.99 -1.15
CA VAL A 13 1.97 2.42 -1.71
C VAL A 13 1.86 2.73 -3.20
N THR A 14 1.43 1.75 -4.01
CA THR A 14 1.22 1.99 -5.44
C THR A 14 -0.10 2.71 -5.71
N SER A 15 -0.13 3.49 -6.80
CA SER A 15 -1.35 4.19 -7.21
C SER A 15 -2.53 3.25 -7.45
N SER A 16 -2.28 2.06 -7.99
CA SER A 16 -3.31 1.03 -8.22
C SER A 16 -3.79 0.30 -6.96
N ALA A 17 -3.04 0.38 -5.85
CA ALA A 17 -3.52 -0.09 -4.55
C ALA A 17 -4.32 1.00 -3.83
N LEU A 18 -3.88 2.27 -3.95
CA LEU A 18 -4.50 3.40 -3.29
C LEU A 18 -5.82 3.84 -3.95
N PHE A 19 -5.91 3.74 -5.28
CA PHE A 19 -7.06 4.15 -6.09
C PHE A 19 -7.60 3.03 -6.96
N ASP A 20 -8.89 3.09 -7.31
CA ASP A 20 -9.48 2.24 -8.35
C ASP A 20 -9.02 2.73 -9.73
N MET A 21 -8.22 1.92 -10.39
CA MET A 21 -7.63 2.21 -11.70
C MET A 21 -8.21 1.34 -12.82
N LYS A 22 -9.31 0.59 -12.57
CA LYS A 22 -9.84 -0.43 -13.50
C LYS A 22 -10.10 0.13 -14.89
N GLU A 23 -10.72 1.30 -15.00
CA GLU A 23 -10.99 1.92 -16.31
C GLU A 23 -9.69 2.30 -17.03
N SER A 24 -8.74 2.88 -16.31
CA SER A 24 -7.45 3.25 -16.87
C SER A 24 -6.66 2.02 -17.32
N ASP A 25 -6.68 0.96 -16.53
CA ASP A 25 -5.99 -0.30 -16.83
C ASP A 25 -6.61 -0.98 -18.04
N LYS A 26 -7.94 -0.91 -18.21
CA LYS A 26 -8.64 -1.39 -19.42
C LYS A 26 -8.14 -0.66 -20.67
N VAL A 27 -8.05 0.67 -20.62
CA VAL A 27 -7.51 1.46 -21.74
C VAL A 27 -6.06 1.06 -22.06
N TYR A 28 -5.25 0.83 -21.02
CA TYR A 28 -3.88 0.37 -21.20
C TYR A 28 -3.79 -1.00 -21.88
N GLN A 29 -4.60 -1.95 -21.43
CA GLN A 29 -4.62 -3.33 -21.97
C GLN A 29 -5.13 -3.39 -23.41
N GLU A 30 -6.18 -2.64 -23.73
CA GLU A 30 -6.82 -2.67 -25.05
C GLU A 30 -6.13 -1.80 -26.09
N GLN A 31 -5.55 -0.67 -25.70
CA GLN A 31 -5.09 0.38 -26.62
C GLN A 31 -3.61 0.79 -26.40
N GLY A 32 -2.96 0.26 -25.38
CA GLY A 32 -1.55 0.48 -25.10
C GLY A 32 -1.23 1.79 -24.38
N ILE A 33 0.09 2.03 -24.22
CA ILE A 33 0.62 3.08 -23.34
C ILE A 33 0.26 4.51 -23.78
N ASP A 34 0.22 4.78 -25.08
CA ASP A 34 -0.04 6.15 -25.57
C ASP A 34 -1.51 6.54 -25.42
N ALA A 35 -2.43 5.59 -25.63
CA ALA A 35 -3.85 5.79 -25.33
C ALA A 35 -4.08 5.99 -23.82
N TYR A 36 -3.40 5.21 -22.99
CA TYR A 36 -3.43 5.38 -21.53
C TYR A 36 -2.98 6.78 -21.10
N LYS A 37 -1.85 7.28 -21.62
CA LYS A 37 -1.37 8.65 -21.30
C LYS A 37 -2.43 9.70 -21.66
N LYS A 38 -2.97 9.65 -22.90
CA LYS A 38 -4.02 10.56 -23.36
C LYS A 38 -5.29 10.47 -22.51
N TYR A 39 -5.65 9.26 -22.09
CA TYR A 39 -6.78 9.04 -21.20
C TYR A 39 -6.58 9.72 -19.84
N GLN A 40 -5.39 9.56 -19.23
CA GLN A 40 -5.06 10.21 -17.96
C GLN A 40 -5.02 11.74 -18.08
N GLU A 41 -4.47 12.28 -19.15
CA GLU A 41 -4.43 13.72 -19.42
C GLU A 41 -5.86 14.30 -19.60
N LYS A 42 -6.70 13.61 -20.38
CA LYS A 42 -8.11 14.02 -20.60
C LYS A 42 -8.93 14.01 -19.31
N ASN A 43 -8.62 13.09 -18.40
CA ASN A 43 -9.35 12.89 -17.16
C ASN A 43 -8.60 13.45 -15.94
N ILE A 44 -7.69 14.39 -16.15
CA ILE A 44 -6.80 14.90 -15.09
C ILE A 44 -7.56 15.53 -13.92
N ASP A 45 -8.70 16.14 -14.20
CA ASP A 45 -9.57 16.79 -13.21
C ASP A 45 -10.65 15.85 -12.64
N ASN A 46 -10.77 14.64 -13.20
CA ASN A 46 -11.67 13.62 -12.69
C ASN A 46 -10.98 12.85 -11.57
N THR A 47 -11.38 13.10 -10.33
CA THR A 47 -10.85 12.41 -9.16
C THR A 47 -10.97 10.90 -9.31
N LEU A 48 -9.89 10.18 -8.98
CA LEU A 48 -9.91 8.72 -8.91
C LEU A 48 -10.72 8.26 -7.71
N ASP A 49 -11.49 7.20 -7.88
CA ASP A 49 -12.21 6.55 -6.79
C ASP A 49 -11.24 5.87 -5.81
N LYS A 50 -11.70 5.70 -4.58
CA LYS A 50 -10.93 5.07 -3.51
C LYS A 50 -10.64 3.61 -3.84
N GLY A 51 -9.38 3.22 -3.77
CA GLY A 51 -8.94 1.83 -3.90
C GLY A 51 -8.97 1.09 -2.55
N VAL A 52 -8.63 -0.19 -2.59
CA VAL A 52 -8.70 -1.08 -1.41
C VAL A 52 -7.77 -0.65 -0.29
N ALA A 53 -6.58 -0.11 -0.61
CA ALA A 53 -5.65 0.37 0.40
C ALA A 53 -6.03 1.75 0.98
N TYR A 54 -6.98 2.47 0.38
CA TYR A 54 -7.32 3.83 0.79
C TYR A 54 -7.73 3.94 2.27
N PRO A 55 -8.65 3.11 2.80
CA PRO A 55 -9.06 3.20 4.20
C PRO A 55 -7.90 2.96 5.16
N PHE A 56 -7.05 1.98 4.86
CA PHE A 56 -5.85 1.69 5.63
C PHE A 56 -4.90 2.89 5.65
N ILE A 57 -4.57 3.45 4.49
CA ILE A 57 -3.65 4.59 4.36
C ILE A 57 -4.21 5.83 5.05
N LYS A 58 -5.52 6.12 4.90
CA LYS A 58 -6.18 7.24 5.58
C LYS A 58 -6.04 7.14 7.09
N ARG A 59 -6.39 5.97 7.67
CA ARG A 59 -6.31 5.75 9.12
C ARG A 59 -4.88 5.69 9.63
N LEU A 60 -3.96 5.17 8.83
CA LEU A 60 -2.53 5.19 9.18
C LEU A 60 -2.00 6.63 9.26
N LEU A 61 -2.36 7.48 8.30
CA LEU A 61 -1.99 8.90 8.31
C LEU A 61 -2.60 9.67 9.48
N SER A 62 -3.78 9.29 9.98
CA SER A 62 -4.40 9.95 11.14
C SER A 62 -3.61 9.78 12.44
N LEU A 63 -2.67 8.84 12.51
CA LEU A 63 -1.72 8.76 13.62
C LEU A 63 -0.85 10.01 13.74
N ASN A 64 -0.59 10.70 12.63
CA ASN A 64 0.14 11.96 12.65
C ASN A 64 -0.63 13.10 13.32
N ASP A 65 -1.96 13.03 13.33
CA ASP A 65 -2.82 13.99 14.02
C ASP A 65 -2.85 13.70 15.52
N ALA A 66 -2.76 12.43 15.90
CA ALA A 66 -2.64 12.00 17.30
C ALA A 66 -1.26 12.33 17.89
N PHE A 67 -0.21 12.35 17.06
CA PHE A 67 1.17 12.63 17.46
C PHE A 67 1.77 13.75 16.59
N PRO A 68 1.30 15.00 16.75
CA PRO A 68 1.62 16.10 15.83
C PRO A 68 3.09 16.54 15.86
N GLU A 69 3.77 16.35 16.98
CA GLU A 69 5.19 16.72 17.13
C GLU A 69 6.11 15.69 16.43
N GLU A 70 5.87 14.41 16.62
CA GLU A 70 6.67 13.32 16.07
C GLU A 70 6.29 13.01 14.64
N ARG A 71 4.98 13.10 14.31
CA ARG A 71 4.42 12.70 13.03
C ARG A 71 5.00 11.36 12.54
N PRO A 72 4.72 10.24 13.24
CA PRO A 72 5.48 9.01 13.13
C PRO A 72 5.33 8.29 11.77
N VAL A 73 4.33 8.67 10.98
CA VAL A 73 4.02 8.01 9.71
C VAL A 73 4.41 8.88 8.53
N GLU A 74 5.03 8.28 7.53
CA GLU A 74 5.22 8.84 6.20
C GLU A 74 4.63 7.90 5.16
N VAL A 75 3.84 8.43 4.25
CA VAL A 75 3.34 7.66 3.10
C VAL A 75 3.93 8.24 1.82
N VAL A 76 4.47 7.36 0.97
CA VAL A 76 5.04 7.72 -0.32
C VAL A 76 4.29 7.00 -1.43
N LEU A 77 3.79 7.75 -2.41
CA LEU A 77 3.17 7.14 -3.59
C LEU A 77 4.24 6.63 -4.55
N PHE A 78 4.21 5.34 -4.81
CA PHE A 78 5.06 4.68 -5.81
C PHE A 78 4.24 4.31 -7.03
N SER A 79 4.58 4.82 -8.20
CA SER A 79 3.84 4.56 -9.43
C SER A 79 4.76 4.23 -10.59
N LYS A 80 4.39 3.21 -11.37
CA LYS A 80 5.05 2.89 -12.63
C LYS A 80 4.68 3.84 -13.76
N ASN A 81 3.75 4.75 -13.53
CA ASN A 81 3.37 5.77 -14.50
C ASN A 81 4.54 6.75 -14.78
N SER A 82 4.44 7.46 -15.89
CA SER A 82 5.22 8.67 -16.10
C SER A 82 4.70 9.80 -15.18
N PRO A 83 5.52 10.83 -14.88
CA PRO A 83 5.06 11.98 -14.09
C PRO A 83 3.79 12.62 -14.67
N ALA A 84 3.70 12.76 -15.99
CA ALA A 84 2.51 13.34 -16.65
C ALA A 84 1.25 12.50 -16.39
N ALA A 85 1.34 11.18 -16.60
CA ALA A 85 0.21 10.28 -16.33
C ALA A 85 -0.10 10.16 -14.83
N GLY A 86 0.86 10.41 -13.95
CA GLY A 86 0.72 10.38 -12.50
C GLY A 86 0.01 11.60 -11.90
N ASN A 87 -0.09 12.71 -12.64
CA ASN A 87 -0.69 13.95 -12.13
C ASN A 87 -2.13 13.78 -11.65
N ARG A 88 -2.92 12.92 -12.31
CA ARG A 88 -4.29 12.61 -11.87
C ARG A 88 -4.30 11.98 -10.47
N ALA A 89 -3.37 11.06 -10.18
CA ALA A 89 -3.24 10.48 -8.85
C ALA A 89 -2.84 11.52 -7.79
N ILE A 90 -1.93 12.46 -8.13
CA ILE A 90 -1.54 13.56 -7.24
C ILE A 90 -2.74 14.44 -6.92
N ARG A 91 -3.52 14.85 -7.94
CA ARG A 91 -4.74 15.65 -7.73
C ARG A 91 -5.79 14.91 -6.90
N SER A 92 -5.93 13.60 -7.11
CA SER A 92 -6.85 12.79 -6.32
C SER A 92 -6.44 12.70 -4.84
N ILE A 93 -5.14 12.60 -4.55
CA ILE A 93 -4.59 12.67 -3.21
C ILE A 93 -4.96 14.00 -2.54
N GLN A 94 -4.79 15.11 -3.26
CA GLN A 94 -5.15 16.45 -2.77
C GLN A 94 -6.66 16.60 -2.54
N THR A 95 -7.49 16.13 -3.47
CA THR A 95 -8.95 16.18 -3.36
C THR A 95 -9.46 15.36 -2.18
N TRP A 96 -8.88 14.19 -1.92
CA TRP A 96 -9.23 13.34 -0.79
C TRP A 96 -8.58 13.78 0.54
N GLY A 97 -7.76 14.84 0.52
CA GLY A 97 -7.12 15.37 1.73
C GLY A 97 -6.11 14.43 2.37
N LEU A 98 -5.48 13.53 1.59
CA LEU A 98 -4.44 12.66 2.12
C LEU A 98 -3.12 13.44 2.26
N ASP A 99 -2.49 13.36 3.42
CA ASP A 99 -1.18 13.98 3.69
C ASP A 99 -0.05 13.14 3.08
N ILE A 100 -0.03 13.07 1.74
CA ILE A 100 1.01 12.42 0.94
C ILE A 100 1.68 13.48 0.09
N THR A 101 2.94 13.79 0.39
CA THR A 101 3.70 14.87 -0.27
C THR A 101 4.84 14.36 -1.12
N ARG A 102 5.11 13.05 -1.10
CA ARG A 102 6.21 12.42 -1.82
C ARG A 102 5.71 11.43 -2.84
N PHE A 103 6.25 11.54 -4.04
CA PHE A 103 5.80 10.79 -5.21
C PHE A 103 7.00 10.24 -5.98
N VAL A 104 6.92 8.96 -6.36
CA VAL A 104 7.91 8.30 -7.19
C VAL A 104 7.23 7.82 -8.47
N PHE A 105 7.68 8.29 -9.61
CA PHE A 105 7.21 7.90 -10.93
C PHE A 105 8.36 7.28 -11.71
N THR A 106 8.24 5.99 -12.05
CA THR A 106 9.35 5.22 -12.63
C THR A 106 9.25 5.00 -14.12
N SER A 107 8.20 5.49 -14.78
CA SER A 107 7.99 5.38 -16.24
C SER A 107 8.15 3.93 -16.74
N GLY A 108 7.51 2.98 -16.07
CA GLY A 108 7.50 1.56 -16.40
C GLY A 108 8.63 0.72 -15.78
N LYS A 109 9.61 1.36 -15.14
CA LYS A 109 10.67 0.61 -14.45
C LYS A 109 10.17 0.01 -13.13
N PRO A 110 10.78 -1.09 -12.65
CA PRO A 110 10.45 -1.65 -11.33
C PRO A 110 10.66 -0.61 -10.24
N ASN A 111 9.61 -0.34 -9.45
CA ASN A 111 9.63 0.69 -8.43
C ASN A 111 10.26 0.24 -7.11
N PHE A 112 10.27 -1.07 -6.80
CA PHE A 112 10.87 -1.59 -5.58
C PHE A 112 12.36 -1.26 -5.43
N GLN A 113 13.09 -1.02 -6.53
CA GLN A 113 14.50 -0.63 -6.52
C GLN A 113 14.76 0.72 -5.84
N TYR A 114 13.74 1.54 -5.69
CA TYR A 114 13.82 2.86 -5.05
C TYR A 114 13.40 2.85 -3.58
N LEU A 115 12.90 1.73 -3.04
CA LEU A 115 12.47 1.61 -1.65
C LEU A 115 13.57 2.01 -0.65
N PRO A 116 14.85 1.62 -0.84
CA PRO A 116 15.92 2.02 0.08
C PRO A 116 16.12 3.53 0.19
N ALA A 117 15.94 4.25 -0.93
CA ALA A 117 16.12 5.71 -0.97
C ALA A 117 15.07 6.45 -0.11
N TYR A 118 13.96 5.78 0.21
CA TYR A 118 12.88 6.30 1.04
C TYR A 118 12.83 5.66 2.43
N ASN A 119 13.81 4.82 2.77
CA ASN A 119 13.82 4.06 4.01
C ASN A 119 12.49 3.33 4.26
N SER A 120 11.99 2.67 3.21
CA SER A 120 10.67 2.02 3.23
C SER A 120 10.63 0.91 4.28
N THR A 121 9.68 1.00 5.19
CA THR A 121 9.38 -0.02 6.19
C THR A 121 8.42 -1.07 5.63
N LEU A 122 7.48 -0.64 4.76
CA LEU A 122 6.49 -1.52 4.14
C LEU A 122 6.17 -1.04 2.73
N PHE A 123 6.15 -1.96 1.77
CA PHE A 123 5.70 -1.70 0.40
C PHE A 123 4.37 -2.40 0.13
N LEU A 124 3.34 -1.63 -0.27
CA LEU A 124 2.01 -2.13 -0.60
C LEU A 124 1.71 -1.92 -2.09
N THR A 125 1.38 -3.00 -2.77
CA THR A 125 1.05 -2.99 -4.20
C THR A 125 -0.13 -3.89 -4.52
N SER A 126 -0.89 -3.57 -5.57
CA SER A 126 -1.93 -4.47 -6.11
C SER A 126 -1.37 -5.56 -7.04
N ASN A 127 -0.07 -5.52 -7.35
CA ASN A 127 0.57 -6.45 -8.27
C ASN A 127 1.42 -7.47 -7.50
N ALA A 128 0.98 -8.73 -7.48
CA ALA A 128 1.67 -9.82 -6.79
C ALA A 128 3.12 -10.03 -7.25
N LYS A 129 3.43 -9.80 -8.55
CA LYS A 129 4.80 -9.91 -9.07
C LYS A 129 5.72 -8.82 -8.50
N ASP A 130 5.18 -7.63 -8.25
CA ASP A 130 5.96 -6.56 -7.63
C ASP A 130 6.21 -6.85 -6.15
N THR A 131 5.25 -7.45 -5.46
CA THR A 131 5.42 -7.95 -4.08
C THR A 131 6.52 -9.00 -4.03
N GLU A 132 6.43 -10.03 -4.87
CA GLU A 132 7.42 -11.10 -4.93
C GLU A 132 8.83 -10.56 -5.19
N ALA A 133 8.97 -9.67 -6.19
CA ALA A 133 10.27 -9.07 -6.51
C ALA A 133 10.83 -8.22 -5.36
N ALA A 134 9.98 -7.51 -4.63
CA ALA A 134 10.40 -6.73 -3.46
C ALA A 134 10.84 -7.64 -2.31
N LEU A 135 10.09 -8.71 -2.03
CA LEU A 135 10.45 -9.71 -1.01
C LEU A 135 11.76 -10.42 -1.34
N GLN A 136 11.96 -10.83 -2.60
CA GLN A 136 13.22 -11.43 -3.06
C GLN A 136 14.42 -10.47 -2.92
N ALA A 137 14.17 -9.18 -3.02
CA ALA A 137 15.17 -8.14 -2.80
C ALA A 137 15.37 -7.78 -1.31
N GLY A 138 14.69 -8.47 -0.38
CA GLY A 138 14.83 -8.29 1.07
C GLY A 138 13.98 -7.18 1.67
N TYR A 139 12.95 -6.67 0.95
CA TYR A 139 12.06 -5.63 1.45
C TYR A 139 10.75 -6.23 1.96
N ALA A 140 10.26 -5.72 3.09
CA ALA A 140 8.91 -6.06 3.55
C ALA A 140 7.87 -5.53 2.55
N ALA A 141 7.06 -6.42 1.99
CA ALA A 141 6.08 -6.07 0.99
C ALA A 141 4.80 -6.91 1.13
N GLY A 142 3.67 -6.32 0.73
CA GLY A 142 2.38 -6.98 0.76
C GLY A 142 1.55 -6.71 -0.50
N THR A 143 0.81 -7.72 -0.94
CA THR A 143 -0.16 -7.57 -2.04
C THR A 143 -1.51 -7.14 -1.48
N VAL A 144 -1.99 -6.00 -1.92
CA VAL A 144 -3.35 -5.54 -1.65
C VAL A 144 -4.31 -6.30 -2.56
N LEU A 145 -5.18 -7.13 -1.95
CA LEU A 145 -6.12 -7.95 -2.71
C LEU A 145 -7.28 -7.10 -3.23
N ASN A 146 -7.56 -7.20 -4.52
CA ASN A 146 -8.68 -6.51 -5.18
C ASN A 146 -10.03 -7.12 -4.78
N LYS A 147 -10.49 -6.80 -3.56
CA LYS A 147 -11.84 -7.12 -3.08
C LYS A 147 -12.59 -5.81 -2.83
N THR A 148 -13.87 -5.80 -3.16
CA THR A 148 -14.74 -4.68 -2.76
C THR A 148 -14.85 -4.68 -1.24
N ILE A 149 -14.43 -3.59 -0.62
CA ILE A 149 -14.54 -3.39 0.83
C ILE A 149 -15.60 -2.32 1.05
N SER A 150 -16.59 -2.63 1.89
CA SER A 150 -17.45 -1.61 2.45
C SER A 150 -16.68 -0.95 3.59
N ASP A 151 -16.45 0.34 3.48
CA ASP A 151 -15.78 1.12 4.51
C ASP A 151 -16.70 2.23 5.00
N ASP A 152 -16.63 2.50 6.31
CA ASP A 152 -17.30 3.65 6.91
C ASP A 152 -16.28 4.79 7.02
N ASP A 153 -16.46 5.81 6.20
CA ASP A 153 -15.60 7.00 6.19
C ASP A 153 -15.58 7.77 7.51
N SER A 154 -16.59 7.59 8.37
CA SER A 154 -16.68 8.19 9.70
C SER A 154 -15.87 7.43 10.76
N ASP A 155 -15.53 6.16 10.50
CA ASP A 155 -14.69 5.37 11.38
C ASP A 155 -13.22 5.75 11.21
N VAL A 156 -12.66 6.38 12.21
CA VAL A 156 -11.26 6.85 12.25
C VAL A 156 -10.34 5.89 13.00
N GLU A 157 -10.88 4.84 13.60
CA GLU A 157 -10.10 3.90 14.38
C GLU A 157 -9.19 3.05 13.51
N PHE A 158 -7.90 3.06 13.82
CA PHE A 158 -6.90 2.25 13.14
C PHE A 158 -6.80 0.88 13.82
N ARG A 159 -7.28 -0.16 13.15
CA ARG A 159 -7.24 -1.55 13.62
C ARG A 159 -6.37 -2.38 12.70
N LEU A 160 -5.45 -3.14 13.27
CA LEU A 160 -4.60 -4.10 12.56
C LEU A 160 -4.84 -5.50 13.10
N ALA A 161 -4.98 -6.45 12.20
CA ALA A 161 -4.95 -7.87 12.51
C ALA A 161 -3.83 -8.52 11.70
N PHE A 162 -3.02 -9.31 12.36
CA PHE A 162 -1.96 -10.08 11.74
C PHE A 162 -2.29 -11.56 11.90
N ASP A 163 -2.01 -12.34 10.85
CA ASP A 163 -1.94 -13.79 10.99
C ASP A 163 -0.74 -14.14 11.90
N PHE A 164 -0.89 -15.16 12.73
CA PHE A 164 0.16 -15.53 13.65
C PHE A 164 1.20 -16.43 12.95
N ASP A 165 0.72 -17.48 12.30
CA ASP A 165 1.58 -18.44 11.64
C ASP A 165 2.18 -17.86 10.35
N SER A 166 3.47 -18.04 10.16
CA SER A 166 4.22 -17.54 8.99
C SER A 166 4.26 -16.01 8.81
N VAL A 167 3.69 -15.24 9.74
CA VAL A 167 3.73 -13.77 9.75
C VAL A 167 4.39 -13.23 11.02
N LEU A 168 3.92 -13.63 12.20
CA LEU A 168 4.48 -13.23 13.50
C LEU A 168 5.37 -14.31 14.11
N ALA A 169 5.14 -15.57 13.78
CA ALA A 169 5.98 -16.72 14.13
C ALA A 169 6.47 -17.40 12.86
N ASP A 170 7.50 -18.25 12.99
CA ASP A 170 7.93 -19.09 11.89
C ASP A 170 6.89 -20.18 11.57
N ASP A 171 7.12 -20.94 10.50
CA ASP A 171 6.19 -21.95 9.99
C ASP A 171 6.43 -23.34 10.60
N GLU A 172 7.15 -23.46 11.73
CA GLU A 172 7.42 -24.75 12.37
C GLU A 172 6.14 -25.51 12.71
N SER A 173 5.13 -24.83 13.23
CA SER A 173 3.82 -25.41 13.53
C SER A 173 3.10 -25.92 12.29
N GLU A 174 3.15 -25.20 11.18
CA GLU A 174 2.56 -25.63 9.91
C GLU A 174 3.33 -26.82 9.29
N GLN A 175 4.65 -26.85 9.41
CA GLN A 175 5.48 -27.96 8.99
C GLN A 175 5.20 -29.23 9.82
N LEU A 176 4.98 -29.08 11.13
CA LEU A 176 4.56 -30.19 12.01
C LEU A 176 3.17 -30.71 11.62
N TYR A 177 2.23 -29.81 11.38
CA TYR A 177 0.88 -30.16 10.92
C TYR A 177 0.89 -30.97 9.60
N LYS A 178 1.72 -30.54 8.64
CA LYS A 178 1.87 -31.25 7.36
C LYS A 178 2.54 -32.61 7.52
N LYS A 179 3.42 -32.78 8.52
CA LYS A 179 4.11 -34.05 8.79
C LYS A 179 3.25 -35.04 9.57
N GLU A 180 2.43 -34.60 10.48
CA GLU A 180 1.71 -35.47 11.44
C GLU A 180 0.22 -35.69 11.12
N GLY A 181 -0.27 -35.20 9.93
CA GLY A 181 -1.61 -35.54 9.46
C GLY A 181 -2.79 -34.96 10.25
N GLY A 182 -2.60 -33.76 10.79
CA GLY A 182 -3.72 -32.85 10.99
C GLY A 182 -4.63 -33.05 12.18
N ILE A 183 -4.12 -33.12 13.41
CA ILE A 183 -4.92 -32.84 14.62
C ILE A 183 -4.13 -31.85 15.48
N ILE A 184 -4.35 -30.56 15.30
CA ILE A 184 -3.93 -29.55 16.25
C ILE A 184 -5.18 -28.94 16.88
N CYS A 185 -5.30 -29.12 18.19
CA CYS A 185 -6.31 -28.47 19.01
C CYS A 185 -5.94 -26.98 19.11
N TRP A 186 -6.78 -26.09 18.61
CA TRP A 186 -6.61 -24.63 18.75
C TRP A 186 -6.72 -24.27 20.23
N GLN A 187 -5.61 -23.94 20.87
CA GLN A 187 -5.64 -23.23 22.14
C GLN A 187 -5.69 -21.74 21.85
N ILE A 188 -6.85 -21.13 22.04
CA ILE A 188 -7.00 -19.68 22.04
C ILE A 188 -6.29 -19.18 23.31
N LEU A 189 -5.14 -18.52 23.12
CA LEU A 189 -4.51 -17.75 24.19
C LEU A 189 -5.27 -16.42 24.32
N GLU A 190 -6.16 -16.33 25.28
CA GLU A 190 -6.67 -15.05 25.76
C GLU A 190 -5.52 -14.33 26.48
N ILE A 191 -4.89 -13.37 25.83
CA ILE A 191 -4.02 -12.43 26.51
C ILE A 191 -4.93 -11.39 27.16
N GLY A 192 -5.26 -11.62 28.42
CA GLY A 192 -5.91 -10.62 29.24
C GLY A 192 -4.97 -9.46 29.51
N LEU A 193 -5.27 -8.31 28.95
CA LEU A 193 -4.71 -7.04 29.38
C LEU A 193 -5.44 -6.62 30.66
N SER A 194 -4.77 -6.77 31.80
CA SER A 194 -5.16 -6.15 33.08
C SER A 194 -4.50 -4.77 33.18
#